data_8a53c43dee2860caa7448b9af744c740
#
_entry.id   8a53c43dee2860caa7448b9af744c740
#
_cell.length_a   1.000
_cell.length_b   1.000
_cell.length_c   1.000
_cell.angle_alpha   90.00
_cell.angle_beta   90.00
_cell.angle_gamma   90.00
#
_symmetry.space_group_name_H-M   'P 1'
#
loop_
_entity.id
_entity.type
_entity.pdbx_description
1 polymer ?
#
loop_
_entity_poly.entity_id
_entity_poly.type
_entity_poly.pdbx_seq_one_letter_code
_entity_poly.pdbx_strand_id
1 'polypeptide(L)'
;MQTLSLKNQFNSNLNRELRSLGDITIVDTKPDFVVSVIVIKLTGDRPGLSGFSVATLVTTRELTTGAEYVLDFKLRAGSLDDVKSFSQSIIADFDATTLEPNRKVWNSLHKPPEKSK
;
A
#
# COMPACT_ATOMS: atom_id res chain seq x y z
N MET A 1 12.51 12.09 -24.62
CA MET A 1 12.29 11.83 -23.19
C MET A 1 11.04 10.96 -23.02
N GLN A 2 11.21 9.81 -22.43
CA GLN A 2 10.07 8.92 -22.21
C GLN A 2 9.38 9.28 -20.91
N THR A 3 8.07 9.45 -20.98
CA THR A 3 7.24 9.63 -19.80
C THR A 3 6.96 8.27 -19.18
N LEU A 4 7.07 8.16 -17.88
CA LEU A 4 6.69 6.94 -17.19
C LEU A 4 5.20 6.70 -17.37
N SER A 5 4.80 5.44 -17.54
CA SER A 5 3.39 5.09 -17.53
C SER A 5 2.79 5.40 -16.18
N LEU A 6 1.48 5.57 -16.14
CA LEU A 6 0.78 5.86 -14.88
C LEU A 6 1.02 4.76 -13.85
N LYS A 7 0.99 3.49 -14.29
CA LYS A 7 1.29 2.36 -13.41
C LYS A 7 2.69 2.47 -12.80
N ASN A 8 3.68 2.81 -13.61
CA ASN A 8 5.07 2.93 -13.14
C ASN A 8 5.24 4.11 -12.21
N GLN A 9 4.53 5.21 -12.45
CA GLN A 9 4.54 6.36 -11.55
C GLN A 9 4.00 5.97 -10.17
N PHE A 10 2.88 5.24 -10.12
CA PHE A 10 2.33 4.75 -8.87
C PHE A 10 3.28 3.80 -8.17
N ASN A 11 3.83 2.82 -8.89
CA ASN A 11 4.76 1.86 -8.30
C ASN A 11 5.99 2.55 -7.71
N SER A 12 6.55 3.53 -8.41
CA SER A 12 7.71 4.27 -7.95
C SER A 12 7.40 5.06 -6.67
N ASN A 13 6.27 5.76 -6.66
CA ASN A 13 5.86 6.55 -5.49
C ASN A 13 5.50 5.66 -4.30
N LEU A 14 4.81 4.55 -4.55
CA LEU A 14 4.44 3.60 -3.49
C LEU A 14 5.68 2.98 -2.85
N ASN A 15 6.66 2.58 -3.66
CA ASN A 15 7.90 2.02 -3.14
C ASN A 15 8.66 3.03 -2.30
N ARG A 16 8.68 4.29 -2.72
CA ARG A 16 9.32 5.35 -1.95
C ARG A 16 8.64 5.54 -0.59
N GLU A 17 7.31 5.59 -0.59
CA GLU A 17 6.56 5.76 0.65
C GLU A 17 6.72 4.56 1.58
N LEU A 18 6.72 3.34 1.04
CA LEU A 18 6.96 2.14 1.84
C LEU A 18 8.35 2.16 2.48
N ARG A 19 9.37 2.53 1.72
CA ARG A 19 10.73 2.61 2.25
C ARG A 19 10.87 3.65 3.34
N SER A 20 10.07 4.70 3.30
CA SER A 20 10.12 5.76 4.30
C SER A 20 9.61 5.31 5.68
N LEU A 21 8.87 4.20 5.75
CA LEU A 21 8.35 3.68 7.02
C LEU A 21 9.46 3.10 7.93
N GLY A 22 10.55 2.65 7.34
CA GLY A 22 11.76 2.30 8.09
C GLY A 22 11.77 0.93 8.75
N ASP A 23 10.62 0.40 9.15
CA ASP A 23 10.53 -0.87 9.85
C ASP A 23 9.96 -1.99 8.99
N ILE A 24 9.88 -1.77 7.68
CA ILE A 24 9.42 -2.79 6.72
C ILE A 24 10.50 -3.02 5.68
N THR A 25 10.44 -4.20 5.05
CA THR A 25 11.33 -4.56 3.96
C THR A 25 10.47 -4.99 2.77
N ILE A 26 10.76 -4.45 1.60
CA ILE A 26 10.08 -4.85 0.37
C ILE A 26 10.76 -6.11 -0.14
N VAL A 27 10.00 -7.18 -0.33
CA VAL A 27 10.53 -8.48 -0.74
C VAL A 27 9.79 -9.01 -1.97
N ASP A 28 10.47 -9.86 -2.75
CA ASP A 28 9.88 -10.50 -3.93
C ASP A 28 9.27 -11.84 -3.61
N THR A 29 9.67 -12.47 -2.52
CA THR A 29 9.22 -13.81 -2.16
C THR A 29 8.75 -13.86 -0.72
N LYS A 30 7.72 -14.64 -0.47
CA LYS A 30 7.15 -14.88 0.87
C LYS A 30 6.90 -13.60 1.67
N PRO A 31 6.16 -12.64 1.10
CA PRO A 31 5.82 -11.43 1.85
C PRO A 31 4.81 -11.74 2.96
N ASP A 32 4.88 -10.99 4.04
CA ASP A 32 3.87 -11.05 5.09
C ASP A 32 2.57 -10.37 4.63
N PHE A 33 2.69 -9.28 3.89
CA PHE A 33 1.57 -8.54 3.35
C PHE A 33 1.84 -8.21 1.89
N VAL A 34 0.76 -8.19 1.10
CA VAL A 34 0.83 -7.76 -0.29
C VAL A 34 -0.09 -6.57 -0.47
N VAL A 35 0.45 -5.49 -1.00
CA VAL A 35 -0.34 -4.32 -1.40
C VAL A 35 -0.42 -4.34 -2.92
N SER A 36 -1.60 -4.66 -3.43
CA SER A 36 -1.86 -4.71 -4.86
C SER A 36 -2.57 -3.45 -5.28
N VAL A 37 -2.10 -2.82 -6.34
CA VAL A 37 -2.66 -1.58 -6.84
C VAL A 37 -3.01 -1.78 -8.31
N ILE A 38 -4.28 -1.61 -8.62
CA ILE A 38 -4.77 -1.67 -10.00
C ILE A 38 -5.14 -0.24 -10.40
N VAL A 39 -4.48 0.26 -11.43
CA VAL A 39 -4.66 1.62 -11.90
C VAL A 39 -5.29 1.60 -13.28
N ILE A 40 -6.41 2.29 -13.43
CA ILE A 40 -7.09 2.44 -14.71
C ILE A 40 -7.07 3.92 -15.08
N LYS A 41 -6.49 4.23 -16.22
CA LYS A 41 -6.51 5.59 -16.74
C LYS A 41 -7.88 5.88 -17.32
N LEU A 42 -8.47 6.99 -16.91
CA LEU A 42 -9.76 7.44 -17.38
C LEU A 42 -9.57 8.60 -18.33
N THR A 43 -10.28 8.56 -19.46
CA THR A 43 -10.25 9.63 -20.45
C THR A 43 -11.66 10.17 -20.61
N GLY A 44 -11.83 11.47 -20.41
CA GLY A 44 -13.12 12.11 -20.61
C GLY A 44 -13.37 12.46 -22.07
N ASP A 45 -14.59 12.83 -22.36
CA ASP A 45 -15.02 13.20 -23.72
C ASP A 45 -14.44 14.54 -24.18
N ARG A 46 -13.96 15.35 -23.25
CA ARG A 46 -13.40 16.66 -23.55
C ARG A 46 -11.90 16.69 -23.34
N PRO A 47 -11.17 17.48 -24.14
CA PRO A 47 -9.74 17.67 -23.89
C PRO A 47 -9.48 18.13 -22.47
N GLY A 48 -8.49 17.56 -21.82
CA GLY A 48 -8.12 17.91 -20.44
C GLY A 48 -8.92 17.17 -19.37
N LEU A 49 -9.96 16.43 -19.72
CA LEU A 49 -10.72 15.61 -18.79
C LEU A 49 -10.13 14.21 -18.74
N SER A 50 -9.03 14.08 -18.05
CA SER A 50 -8.43 12.76 -17.83
C SER A 50 -8.06 12.60 -16.37
N GLY A 51 -8.14 11.38 -15.90
CA GLY A 51 -7.81 11.06 -14.53
C GLY A 51 -7.52 9.58 -14.41
N PHE A 52 -7.68 9.07 -13.20
CA PHE A 52 -7.47 7.64 -12.97
C PHE A 52 -8.43 7.14 -11.89
N SER A 53 -8.64 5.83 -11.92
CA SER A 53 -9.28 5.10 -10.84
C SER A 53 -8.25 4.10 -10.30
N VAL A 54 -8.16 4.00 -8.99
CA VAL A 54 -7.20 3.13 -8.32
C VAL A 54 -7.95 2.21 -7.38
N ALA A 55 -7.74 0.91 -7.55
CA ALA A 55 -8.18 -0.10 -6.60
C ALA A 55 -6.96 -0.56 -5.80
N THR A 56 -7.04 -0.49 -4.48
CA THR A 56 -5.99 -0.95 -3.58
C THR A 56 -6.50 -2.17 -2.83
N LEU A 57 -5.72 -3.24 -2.83
CA LEU A 57 -6.06 -4.48 -2.14
C LEU A 57 -4.89 -4.85 -1.24
N VAL A 58 -5.15 -5.00 0.04
CA VAL A 58 -4.14 -5.48 0.99
C VAL A 58 -4.50 -6.90 1.40
N THR A 59 -3.58 -7.82 1.19
CA THR A 59 -3.80 -9.23 1.52
C THR A 59 -2.68 -9.75 2.41
N THR A 60 -2.99 -10.80 3.16
CA THR A 60 -2.01 -11.58 3.90
C THR A 60 -2.26 -13.05 3.60
N ARG A 61 -1.26 -13.87 3.89
CA ARG A 61 -1.35 -15.30 3.66
C ARG A 61 -1.26 -16.05 4.97
N GLU A 62 -2.14 -17.03 5.16
CA GLU A 62 -2.04 -17.92 6.29
C GLU A 62 -0.90 -18.92 6.06
N LEU A 63 -0.04 -19.08 7.07
CA LEU A 63 1.16 -19.90 6.95
C LEU A 63 0.86 -21.40 6.82
N THR A 64 -0.22 -21.88 7.44
CA THR A 64 -0.53 -23.31 7.46
C THR A 64 -1.21 -23.80 6.20
N THR A 65 -2.14 -23.01 5.66
CA THR A 65 -2.96 -23.42 4.51
C THR A 65 -2.54 -22.73 3.21
N GLY A 66 -1.79 -21.64 3.29
CA GLY A 66 -1.46 -20.81 2.14
C GLY A 66 -2.62 -19.97 1.64
N ALA A 67 -3.75 -19.98 2.34
CA ALA A 67 -4.92 -19.20 1.94
C ALA A 67 -4.63 -17.70 2.06
N GLU A 68 -5.11 -16.94 1.09
CA GLU A 68 -4.97 -15.49 1.11
C GLU A 68 -6.23 -14.86 1.68
N TYR A 69 -6.04 -13.88 2.56
CA TYR A 69 -7.13 -13.12 3.17
C TYR A 69 -7.02 -11.67 2.77
N VAL A 70 -8.16 -11.06 2.45
CA VAL A 70 -8.24 -9.63 2.18
C VAL A 70 -8.36 -8.89 3.51
N LEU A 71 -7.41 -8.02 3.77
CA LEU A 71 -7.40 -7.21 4.98
C LEU A 71 -8.03 -5.85 4.76
N ASP A 72 -7.89 -5.30 3.55
CA ASP A 72 -8.43 -3.99 3.21
C ASP A 72 -8.62 -3.89 1.71
N PHE A 73 -9.64 -3.13 1.31
CA PHE A 73 -9.92 -2.86 -0.10
C PHE A 73 -10.48 -1.45 -0.21
N LYS A 74 -9.91 -0.65 -1.11
CA LYS A 74 -10.38 0.72 -1.33
C LYS A 74 -10.35 1.07 -2.81
N LEU A 75 -11.31 1.89 -3.20
CA LEU A 75 -11.36 2.49 -4.54
C LEU A 75 -11.20 3.99 -4.41
N ARG A 76 -10.37 4.55 -5.27
CA ARG A 76 -10.14 5.99 -5.32
C ARG A 76 -10.16 6.44 -6.77
N ALA A 77 -10.48 7.71 -6.98
CA ALA A 77 -10.40 8.33 -8.29
C ALA A 77 -9.83 9.73 -8.14
N GLY A 78 -9.10 10.19 -9.12
CA GLY A 78 -8.49 11.51 -9.07
C GLY A 78 -7.92 11.94 -10.40
N SER A 79 -7.28 13.10 -10.40
CA SER A 79 -6.64 13.64 -11.58
C SER A 79 -5.21 13.12 -11.70
N LEU A 80 -4.64 13.21 -12.91
CA LEU A 80 -3.28 12.72 -13.17
C LEU A 80 -2.23 13.44 -12.32
N ASP A 81 -2.53 14.64 -11.81
CA ASP A 81 -1.60 15.38 -10.98
C ASP A 81 -1.55 14.88 -9.53
N ASP A 82 -2.46 13.98 -9.15
CA ASP A 82 -2.61 13.53 -7.77
C ASP A 82 -1.87 12.23 -7.45
N VAL A 83 -1.08 11.70 -8.39
CA VAL A 83 -0.41 10.40 -8.23
C VAL A 83 0.41 10.35 -6.94
N LYS A 84 1.21 11.38 -6.67
CA LYS A 84 2.06 11.41 -5.48
C LYS A 84 1.23 11.46 -4.20
N SER A 85 0.22 12.31 -4.14
CA SER A 85 -0.61 12.43 -2.93
C SER A 85 -1.47 11.19 -2.72
N PHE A 86 -1.95 10.55 -3.77
CA PHE A 86 -2.67 9.28 -3.64
C PHE A 86 -1.74 8.17 -3.16
N SER A 87 -0.52 8.13 -3.65
CA SER A 87 0.47 7.14 -3.20
C SER A 87 0.75 7.31 -1.70
N GLN A 88 0.93 8.55 -1.26
CA GLN A 88 1.11 8.86 0.16
C GLN A 88 -0.09 8.41 0.98
N SER A 89 -1.30 8.69 0.50
CA SER A 89 -2.54 8.31 1.18
C SER A 89 -2.71 6.80 1.26
N ILE A 90 -2.40 6.08 0.18
CA ILE A 90 -2.49 4.62 0.14
C ILE A 90 -1.58 4.01 1.20
N ILE A 91 -0.34 4.45 1.27
CA ILE A 91 0.62 3.90 2.23
C ILE A 91 0.30 4.36 3.65
N ALA A 92 -0.17 5.58 3.85
CA ALA A 92 -0.63 6.03 5.17
C ALA A 92 -1.78 5.18 5.68
N ASP A 93 -2.75 4.83 4.81
CA ASP A 93 -3.83 3.93 5.16
C ASP A 93 -3.33 2.53 5.49
N PHE A 94 -2.43 1.99 4.68
CA PHE A 94 -1.82 0.69 4.92
C PHE A 94 -1.09 0.67 6.26
N ASP A 95 -0.34 1.71 6.56
CA ASP A 95 0.37 1.85 7.83
C ASP A 95 -0.61 1.87 9.00
N ALA A 96 -1.65 2.69 8.92
CA ALA A 96 -2.60 2.88 10.02
C ALA A 96 -3.51 1.66 10.22
N THR A 97 -3.97 1.02 9.15
CA THR A 97 -4.98 -0.04 9.24
C THR A 97 -4.38 -1.44 9.33
N THR A 98 -3.19 -1.65 8.80
CA THR A 98 -2.55 -2.96 8.73
C THR A 98 -1.29 -3.03 9.57
N LEU A 99 -0.35 -2.12 9.38
CA LEU A 99 0.94 -2.19 10.04
C LEU A 99 0.87 -1.82 11.51
N GLU A 100 0.15 -0.77 11.87
CA GLU A 100 0.06 -0.34 13.28
C GLU A 100 -0.55 -1.40 14.19
N PRO A 101 -1.68 -2.01 13.84
CA PRO A 101 -2.20 -3.12 14.66
C PRO A 101 -1.21 -4.27 14.77
N ASN A 102 -0.50 -4.57 13.68
CA ASN A 102 0.49 -5.65 13.67
C ASN A 102 1.69 -5.31 14.54
N ARG A 103 2.14 -4.05 14.53
CA ARG A 103 3.22 -3.59 15.42
C ARG A 103 2.84 -3.72 16.88
N LYS A 104 1.59 -3.42 17.22
CA LYS A 104 1.10 -3.56 18.59
C LYS A 104 1.14 -5.00 19.05
N VAL A 105 0.71 -5.93 18.20
CA VAL A 105 0.77 -7.37 18.49
C VAL A 105 2.22 -7.81 18.65
N TRP A 106 3.08 -7.42 17.70
CA TRP A 106 4.50 -7.75 17.75
C TRP A 106 5.15 -7.25 19.05
N ASN A 107 4.90 -5.99 19.39
CA ASN A 107 5.48 -5.40 20.61
C ASN A 107 4.96 -6.06 21.86
N SER A 108 3.70 -6.48 21.87
CA SER A 108 3.11 -7.22 22.97
C SER A 108 3.81 -8.57 23.18
N LEU A 109 4.10 -9.28 22.07
CA LEU A 109 4.74 -10.61 22.11
C LEU A 109 6.24 -10.53 22.42
N HIS A 110 6.90 -9.45 22.02
CA HIS A 110 8.37 -9.29 22.16
C HIS A 110 8.75 -8.24 23.18
N LYS A 111 7.77 -7.76 23.94
CA LYS A 111 8.02 -6.80 24.99
C LYS A 111 8.92 -7.43 26.06
N PRO A 112 9.99 -6.73 26.49
CA PRO A 112 10.79 -7.24 27.58
C PRO A 112 9.94 -7.38 28.85
N PRO A 113 10.25 -8.35 29.72
CA PRO A 113 9.46 -8.53 30.92
C PRO A 113 9.40 -7.23 31.72
N GLU A 114 8.19 -6.88 32.13
CA GLU A 114 8.00 -5.70 32.94
C GLU A 114 8.79 -5.84 34.22
N LYS A 115 9.56 -4.79 34.54
CA LYS A 115 10.24 -4.78 35.80
C LYS A 115 9.21 -4.68 36.90
N SER A 116 9.22 -5.67 37.71
CA SER A 116 8.43 -5.69 38.91
C SER A 116 8.79 -4.51 39.79
N LYS A 117 7.85 -3.74 40.16
CA LYS A 117 8.07 -2.61 41.04
C LYS A 117 7.97 -3.03 42.47
#